data_b033295144fb852127124230d106cdc3
#
_entry.id   b033295144fb852127124230d106cdc3
#
_cell.length_a   1.000
_cell.length_b   1.000
_cell.length_c   1.000
_cell.angle_alpha   90.00
_cell.angle_beta   90.00
_cell.angle_gamma   90.00
#
_symmetry.space_group_name_H-M   'P 1'
#
loop_
_entity.id
_entity.type
_entity.pdbx_description
1 polymer ?
#
loop_
_entity_poly.entity_id
_entity_poly.type
_entity_poly.pdbx_seq_one_letter_code
_entity_poly.pdbx_strand_id
1 'polypeptide(L)'
;MVKKMNEISPGRYRESFGRYYEEFVVGDIYEHRPGRTITQSDNIWFTLLTMNQHPLHIDDEYGKGTEFGKTLVVSPFTVALMVGMSVSDVSQKTVANLGWTDIKMTHPLYVGDTLYAESEVIEKRESKSRPDEGIVTVKTIGKNQDGIEVASFIRSALIPKDGKAVEDKIDY
;
A
#
# COMPACT_ATOMS: atom_id res chain seq x y z
N MET A 1 -0.21 -17.14 -2.21
CA MET A 1 1.24 -17.34 -2.05
C MET A 1 1.52 -17.83 -0.66
N VAL A 2 2.23 -18.94 -0.48
CA VAL A 2 2.65 -19.39 0.85
C VAL A 2 3.65 -18.37 1.35
N LYS A 3 3.42 -17.78 2.54
CA LYS A 3 4.45 -16.97 3.20
C LYS A 3 5.75 -17.74 3.20
N LYS A 4 6.81 -17.15 2.68
CA LYS A 4 8.11 -17.80 2.63
C LYS A 4 8.63 -17.86 4.07
N MET A 5 8.73 -19.04 4.63
CA MET A 5 9.30 -19.26 5.95
C MET A 5 10.73 -19.76 5.78
N ASN A 6 11.67 -19.08 6.39
CA ASN A 6 13.06 -19.48 6.39
C ASN A 6 13.33 -20.32 7.64
N GLU A 7 13.79 -21.56 7.48
CA GLU A 7 14.28 -22.35 8.59
C GLU A 7 15.68 -21.84 8.98
N ILE A 8 15.78 -21.26 10.19
CA ILE A 8 17.03 -20.68 10.72
C ILE A 8 17.83 -21.65 11.59
N SER A 9 17.19 -22.69 12.08
CA SER A 9 17.78 -23.86 12.72
C SER A 9 16.74 -24.98 12.77
N PRO A 10 17.12 -26.25 13.01
CA PRO A 10 16.18 -27.35 13.01
C PRO A 10 14.92 -27.07 13.84
N GLY A 11 13.74 -27.07 13.20
CA GLY A 11 12.44 -26.81 13.81
C GLY A 11 12.17 -25.34 14.21
N ARG A 12 13.05 -24.40 13.83
CA ARG A 12 12.87 -22.96 14.13
C ARG A 12 12.76 -22.17 12.85
N TYR A 13 11.62 -21.48 12.66
CA TYR A 13 11.27 -20.77 11.45
C TYR A 13 11.10 -19.28 11.70
N ARG A 14 11.49 -18.47 10.70
CA ARG A 14 11.26 -17.02 10.68
C ARG A 14 10.47 -16.66 9.41
N GLU A 15 9.41 -15.88 9.55
CA GLU A 15 8.66 -15.37 8.39
C GLU A 15 9.53 -14.39 7.57
N SER A 16 9.43 -14.49 6.25
CA SER A 16 10.06 -13.53 5.33
C SER A 16 8.96 -12.78 4.58
N PHE A 17 9.05 -11.47 4.58
CA PHE A 17 8.13 -10.56 3.91
C PHE A 17 8.83 -9.79 2.80
N GLY A 18 8.03 -9.33 1.84
CA GLY A 18 8.52 -8.58 0.69
C GLY A 18 9.19 -9.49 -0.35
N ARG A 19 9.65 -8.86 -1.40
CA ARG A 19 10.29 -9.52 -2.54
C ARG A 19 11.62 -8.86 -2.85
N TYR A 20 12.57 -9.67 -3.34
CA TYR A 20 13.74 -9.18 -4.02
C TYR A 20 13.42 -8.75 -5.45
N TYR A 21 14.28 -7.95 -6.03
CA TYR A 21 14.09 -7.44 -7.39
C TYR A 21 13.80 -8.56 -8.40
N GLU A 22 14.49 -9.68 -8.31
CA GLU A 22 14.34 -10.82 -9.23
C GLU A 22 12.96 -11.46 -9.19
N GLU A 23 12.32 -11.44 -8.02
CA GLU A 23 11.01 -12.08 -7.76
C GLU A 23 9.81 -11.31 -8.34
N PHE A 24 10.01 -10.09 -8.83
CA PHE A 24 8.97 -9.35 -9.53
C PHE A 24 8.94 -9.72 -11.01
N VAL A 25 7.75 -9.97 -11.54
CA VAL A 25 7.52 -10.21 -12.96
C VAL A 25 6.51 -9.18 -13.48
N VAL A 26 6.83 -8.54 -14.62
CA VAL A 26 5.91 -7.57 -15.23
C VAL A 26 4.62 -8.29 -15.65
N GLY A 27 3.48 -7.73 -15.28
CA GLY A 27 2.15 -8.31 -15.47
C GLY A 27 1.61 -9.11 -14.29
N ASP A 28 2.44 -9.45 -13.28
CA ASP A 28 1.95 -10.08 -12.05
C ASP A 28 1.09 -9.09 -11.25
N ILE A 29 -0.01 -9.63 -10.69
CA ILE A 29 -0.90 -8.90 -9.79
C ILE A 29 -0.81 -9.52 -8.40
N TYR A 30 -0.57 -8.68 -7.40
CA TYR A 30 -0.52 -9.07 -5.98
C TYR A 30 -1.76 -8.53 -5.28
N GLU A 31 -2.66 -9.41 -4.86
CA GLU A 31 -3.79 -9.06 -4.01
C GLU A 31 -3.35 -8.90 -2.55
N HIS A 32 -3.52 -7.72 -1.98
CA HIS A 32 -3.14 -7.43 -0.60
C HIS A 32 -4.26 -7.82 0.36
N ARG A 33 -3.96 -8.74 1.27
CA ARG A 33 -4.90 -9.21 2.28
C ARG A 33 -4.26 -9.15 3.69
N PRO A 34 -5.03 -8.91 4.75
CA PRO A 34 -6.49 -8.73 4.77
C PRO A 34 -6.93 -7.37 4.21
N GLY A 35 -8.24 -7.24 3.89
CA GLY A 35 -8.89 -5.95 3.70
C GLY A 35 -9.00 -5.19 5.02
N ARG A 36 -9.27 -3.89 4.96
CA ARG A 36 -9.41 -3.05 6.14
C ARG A 36 -10.75 -2.30 6.14
N THR A 37 -11.61 -2.57 7.12
CA THR A 37 -12.81 -1.74 7.37
C THR A 37 -12.39 -0.45 8.06
N ILE A 38 -12.80 0.68 7.51
CA ILE A 38 -12.45 2.01 8.01
C ILE A 38 -13.43 2.40 9.09
N THR A 39 -12.89 2.77 10.25
CA THR A 39 -13.68 3.27 11.38
C THR A 39 -13.66 4.80 11.45
N GLN A 40 -14.63 5.40 12.15
CA GLN A 40 -14.63 6.84 12.42
C GLN A 40 -13.36 7.28 13.16
N SER A 41 -12.88 6.47 14.06
CA SER A 41 -11.63 6.74 14.80
C SER A 41 -10.43 6.83 13.87
N ASP A 42 -10.31 5.94 12.89
CA ASP A 42 -9.22 5.98 11.90
C ASP A 42 -9.24 7.31 11.15
N ASN A 43 -10.42 7.74 10.69
CA ASN A 43 -10.60 8.97 9.93
C ASN A 43 -10.25 10.21 10.77
N ILE A 44 -10.76 10.30 12.01
CA ILE A 44 -10.49 11.41 12.93
C ILE A 44 -8.98 11.46 13.28
N TRP A 45 -8.36 10.32 13.64
CA TRP A 45 -6.94 10.30 13.95
C TRP A 45 -6.09 10.80 12.78
N PHE A 46 -6.43 10.39 11.56
CA PHE A 46 -5.68 10.84 10.39
C PHE A 46 -5.84 12.36 10.15
N THR A 47 -7.05 12.91 10.33
CA THR A 47 -7.27 14.36 10.21
C THR A 47 -6.43 15.13 11.23
N LEU A 48 -6.40 14.66 12.48
CA LEU A 48 -5.60 15.29 13.54
C LEU A 48 -4.10 15.26 13.23
N LEU A 49 -3.59 14.10 12.80
CA LEU A 49 -2.16 13.91 12.46
C LEU A 49 -1.71 14.76 11.27
N THR A 50 -2.60 15.04 10.33
CA THR A 50 -2.31 15.77 9.09
C THR A 50 -2.76 17.23 9.11
N MET A 51 -3.32 17.72 10.23
CA MET A 51 -3.91 19.04 10.35
C MET A 51 -5.03 19.34 9.35
N ASN A 52 -5.69 18.27 8.81
CA ASN A 52 -6.82 18.42 7.92
C ASN A 52 -8.10 18.69 8.73
N GLN A 53 -8.47 19.97 8.87
CA GLN A 53 -9.62 20.40 9.65
C GLN A 53 -10.90 20.57 8.82
N HIS A 54 -10.95 20.01 7.61
CA HIS A 54 -12.14 20.16 6.76
C HIS A 54 -13.32 19.40 7.39
N PRO A 55 -14.46 20.09 7.68
CA PRO A 55 -15.59 19.50 8.40
C PRO A 55 -16.21 18.30 7.68
N LEU A 56 -16.07 18.20 6.36
CA LEU A 56 -16.54 17.04 5.58
C LEU A 56 -16.03 15.68 6.11
N HIS A 57 -14.93 15.68 6.86
CA HIS A 57 -14.29 14.44 7.35
C HIS A 57 -14.58 14.15 8.83
N ILE A 58 -15.09 15.13 9.59
CA ILE A 58 -15.18 15.05 11.05
C ILE A 58 -16.52 15.52 11.63
N ASP A 59 -17.35 16.15 10.82
CA ASP A 59 -18.65 16.73 11.23
C ASP A 59 -19.78 16.08 10.42
N ASP A 60 -20.56 15.24 11.07
CA ASP A 60 -21.64 14.50 10.44
C ASP A 60 -22.78 15.42 9.98
N GLU A 61 -23.06 16.51 10.70
CA GLU A 61 -24.10 17.46 10.27
C GLU A 61 -23.67 18.24 9.02
N TYR A 62 -22.38 18.61 8.95
CA TYR A 62 -21.82 19.17 7.74
C TYR A 62 -21.89 18.18 6.57
N GLY A 63 -21.48 16.92 6.82
CA GLY A 63 -21.53 15.85 5.82
C GLY A 63 -22.90 15.62 5.24
N LYS A 64 -23.94 15.62 6.07
CA LYS A 64 -25.36 15.52 5.64
C LYS A 64 -25.79 16.64 4.71
N GLY A 65 -25.23 17.84 4.86
CA GLY A 65 -25.53 19.00 4.03
C GLY A 65 -24.83 18.99 2.67
N THR A 66 -23.93 18.06 2.41
CA THR A 66 -23.21 17.95 1.14
C THR A 66 -23.90 17.00 0.15
N GLU A 67 -23.46 17.01 -1.11
CA GLU A 67 -23.91 16.03 -2.12
C GLU A 67 -23.65 14.57 -1.73
N PHE A 68 -22.73 14.31 -0.81
CA PHE A 68 -22.36 12.98 -0.32
C PHE A 68 -23.31 12.45 0.76
N GLY A 69 -24.06 13.30 1.44
CA GLY A 69 -25.05 12.95 2.47
C GLY A 69 -24.48 12.39 3.78
N LYS A 70 -23.15 12.28 3.91
CA LYS A 70 -22.42 11.79 5.10
C LYS A 70 -20.95 12.15 5.04
N THR A 71 -20.24 12.00 6.16
CA THR A 71 -18.80 12.25 6.22
C THR A 71 -18.01 11.30 5.31
N LEU A 72 -17.00 11.86 4.62
CA LEU A 72 -16.10 11.12 3.75
C LEU A 72 -14.84 10.70 4.49
N VAL A 73 -14.25 9.58 4.07
CA VAL A 73 -12.87 9.24 4.40
C VAL A 73 -11.92 10.23 3.74
N VAL A 74 -10.89 10.67 4.46
CA VAL A 74 -9.86 11.59 3.96
C VAL A 74 -9.12 10.93 2.79
N SER A 75 -9.08 11.59 1.62
CA SER A 75 -8.45 11.03 0.42
C SER A 75 -6.98 10.61 0.62
N PRO A 76 -6.10 11.43 1.25
CA PRO A 76 -4.75 10.99 1.60
C PRO A 76 -4.70 9.78 2.51
N PHE A 77 -5.68 9.58 3.40
CA PHE A 77 -5.76 8.38 4.23
C PHE A 77 -6.03 7.13 3.39
N THR A 78 -6.94 7.20 2.42
CA THR A 78 -7.20 6.10 1.48
C THR A 78 -5.90 5.68 0.78
N VAL A 79 -5.16 6.63 0.22
CA VAL A 79 -3.86 6.37 -0.44
C VAL A 79 -2.84 5.77 0.55
N ALA A 80 -2.70 6.35 1.74
CA ALA A 80 -1.78 5.87 2.77
C ALA A 80 -2.12 4.43 3.21
N LEU A 81 -3.41 4.11 3.35
CA LEU A 81 -3.87 2.77 3.71
C LEU A 81 -3.55 1.76 2.60
N MET A 82 -3.78 2.09 1.33
CA MET A 82 -3.40 1.24 0.19
C MET A 82 -1.88 0.99 0.13
N VAL A 83 -1.08 2.02 0.40
CA VAL A 83 0.39 1.87 0.51
C VAL A 83 0.73 0.93 1.66
N GLY A 84 0.13 1.12 2.84
CA GLY A 84 0.34 0.25 4.01
C GLY A 84 -0.03 -1.22 3.74
N MET A 85 -1.17 -1.47 3.09
CA MET A 85 -1.62 -2.82 2.72
C MET A 85 -0.64 -3.52 1.77
N SER A 86 0.06 -2.78 0.91
CA SER A 86 1.02 -3.32 -0.06
C SER A 86 2.42 -3.59 0.52
N VAL A 87 2.67 -3.24 1.79
CA VAL A 87 4.02 -3.34 2.38
C VAL A 87 4.53 -4.78 2.34
N SER A 88 3.78 -5.73 2.89
CA SER A 88 4.21 -7.13 3.02
C SER A 88 4.53 -7.81 1.69
N ASP A 89 3.86 -7.37 0.61
CA ASP A 89 3.99 -8.01 -0.71
C ASP A 89 4.93 -7.25 -1.64
N VAL A 90 4.94 -5.92 -1.59
CA VAL A 90 5.64 -5.08 -2.57
C VAL A 90 6.83 -4.35 -1.95
N SER A 91 6.67 -3.74 -0.77
CA SER A 91 7.65 -2.75 -0.32
C SER A 91 8.37 -3.05 1.00
N GLN A 92 8.20 -4.22 1.59
CA GLN A 92 8.88 -4.57 2.86
C GLN A 92 10.40 -4.47 2.76
N LYS A 93 10.99 -4.94 1.64
CA LYS A 93 12.43 -4.88 1.39
C LYS A 93 12.89 -3.61 0.68
N THR A 94 11.98 -2.66 0.41
CA THR A 94 12.29 -1.44 -0.34
C THR A 94 13.38 -0.61 0.34
N VAL A 95 14.41 -0.26 -0.41
CA VAL A 95 15.45 0.69 0.03
C VAL A 95 14.90 2.10 0.09
N ALA A 96 14.12 2.49 -0.93
CA ALA A 96 13.49 3.81 -1.01
C ALA A 96 12.27 3.82 -1.93
N ASN A 97 11.24 4.58 -1.57
CA ASN A 97 10.20 4.98 -2.51
C ASN A 97 10.74 6.14 -3.34
N LEU A 98 10.70 6.02 -4.67
CA LEU A 98 11.22 7.02 -5.59
C LEU A 98 10.15 8.06 -5.97
N GLY A 99 8.88 7.71 -5.85
CA GLY A 99 7.78 8.64 -6.09
C GLY A 99 6.45 7.94 -6.36
N TRP A 100 5.42 8.78 -6.38
CA TRP A 100 4.06 8.43 -6.78
C TRP A 100 3.62 9.34 -7.90
N THR A 101 2.92 8.76 -8.89
CA THR A 101 2.32 9.48 -10.01
C THR A 101 0.91 8.98 -10.25
N ASP A 102 0.15 9.74 -11.03
CA ASP A 102 -1.19 9.39 -11.49
C ASP A 102 -2.13 8.96 -10.34
N ILE A 103 -2.06 9.69 -9.22
CA ILE A 103 -2.94 9.46 -8.07
C ILE A 103 -4.34 9.95 -8.44
N LYS A 104 -5.31 9.04 -8.42
CA LYS A 104 -6.73 9.30 -8.73
C LYS A 104 -7.63 8.86 -7.59
N MET A 105 -8.61 9.68 -7.28
CA MET A 105 -9.75 9.34 -6.42
C MET A 105 -10.95 9.17 -7.36
N THR A 106 -11.40 7.93 -7.55
CA THR A 106 -12.39 7.58 -8.57
C THR A 106 -13.80 7.46 -8.03
N HIS A 107 -13.93 7.15 -6.73
CA HIS A 107 -15.22 7.03 -6.05
C HIS A 107 -15.09 7.41 -4.57
N PRO A 108 -16.12 8.01 -3.97
CA PRO A 108 -16.13 8.31 -2.52
C PRO A 108 -16.00 7.05 -1.68
N LEU A 109 -15.18 7.12 -0.63
CA LEU A 109 -15.05 6.08 0.38
C LEU A 109 -15.59 6.61 1.70
N TYR A 110 -16.37 5.81 2.41
CA TYR A 110 -17.06 6.19 3.62
C TYR A 110 -16.59 5.40 4.83
N VAL A 111 -16.81 5.95 6.01
CA VAL A 111 -16.66 5.20 7.26
C VAL A 111 -17.63 4.01 7.26
N GLY A 112 -17.11 2.84 7.62
CA GLY A 112 -17.83 1.56 7.53
C GLY A 112 -17.52 0.78 6.25
N ASP A 113 -17.00 1.41 5.21
CA ASP A 113 -16.54 0.68 4.02
C ASP A 113 -15.28 -0.14 4.32
N THR A 114 -15.15 -1.26 3.63
CA THR A 114 -13.95 -2.09 3.69
C THR A 114 -13.13 -1.90 2.42
N LEU A 115 -11.89 -1.44 2.60
CA LEU A 115 -10.94 -1.28 1.50
C LEU A 115 -10.16 -2.57 1.27
N TYR A 116 -10.05 -2.96 0.01
CA TYR A 116 -9.16 -3.99 -0.52
C TYR A 116 -8.21 -3.32 -1.50
N ALA A 117 -7.00 -3.84 -1.62
CA ALA A 117 -6.03 -3.31 -2.58
C ALA A 117 -5.34 -4.44 -3.35
N GLU A 118 -4.91 -4.12 -4.56
CA GLU A 118 -4.09 -4.99 -5.41
C GLU A 118 -3.06 -4.14 -6.14
N SER A 119 -1.90 -4.72 -6.45
CA SER A 119 -0.83 -4.04 -7.18
C SER A 119 -0.38 -4.88 -8.38
N GLU A 120 -0.39 -4.29 -9.57
CA GLU A 120 0.16 -4.86 -10.80
C GLU A 120 1.56 -4.32 -11.02
N VAL A 121 2.51 -5.19 -11.33
CA VAL A 121 3.86 -4.81 -11.76
C VAL A 121 3.80 -4.34 -13.21
N ILE A 122 3.97 -3.03 -13.45
CA ILE A 122 3.86 -2.45 -14.78
C ILE A 122 5.22 -2.18 -15.44
N GLU A 123 6.30 -2.07 -14.65
CA GLU A 123 7.66 -1.88 -15.16
C GLU A 123 8.69 -2.44 -14.18
N LYS A 124 9.78 -2.97 -14.73
CA LYS A 124 10.94 -3.44 -13.99
C LYS A 124 12.22 -3.14 -14.75
N ARG A 125 13.20 -2.52 -14.10
CA ARG A 125 14.50 -2.23 -14.72
C ARG A 125 15.62 -2.16 -13.70
N GLU A 126 16.83 -2.43 -14.13
CA GLU A 126 18.05 -2.27 -13.35
C GLU A 126 18.26 -0.79 -12.95
N SER A 127 18.81 -0.57 -11.77
CA SER A 127 19.28 0.75 -11.37
C SER A 127 20.60 1.07 -12.03
N LYS A 128 20.71 2.26 -12.69
CA LYS A 128 21.95 2.68 -13.36
C LYS A 128 23.04 3.12 -12.38
N SER A 129 22.67 3.62 -11.22
CA SER A 129 23.60 4.18 -10.22
C SER A 129 23.83 3.26 -9.01
N ARG A 130 23.03 2.22 -8.86
CA ARG A 130 23.05 1.32 -7.71
C ARG A 130 22.98 -0.14 -8.19
N PRO A 131 24.14 -0.80 -8.40
CA PRO A 131 24.21 -2.10 -9.06
C PRO A 131 23.56 -3.24 -8.25
N ASP A 132 23.42 -3.09 -6.94
CA ASP A 132 22.81 -4.05 -6.04
C ASP A 132 21.27 -3.88 -5.94
N GLU A 133 20.68 -2.94 -6.70
CA GLU A 133 19.24 -2.66 -6.69
C GLU A 133 18.67 -2.54 -8.09
N GLY A 134 17.37 -2.75 -8.19
CA GLY A 134 16.57 -2.45 -9.35
C GLY A 134 15.38 -1.57 -9.01
N ILE A 135 14.73 -1.01 -10.02
CA ILE A 135 13.53 -0.20 -9.88
C ILE A 135 12.35 -1.02 -10.35
N VAL A 136 11.35 -1.14 -9.48
CA VAL A 136 10.06 -1.76 -9.79
C VAL A 136 8.98 -0.70 -9.70
N THR A 137 8.15 -0.63 -10.73
CA THR A 137 7.00 0.26 -10.79
C THR A 137 5.72 -0.57 -10.76
N VAL A 138 4.84 -0.24 -9.82
CA VAL A 138 3.54 -0.90 -9.66
C VAL A 138 2.40 0.10 -9.83
N LYS A 139 1.29 -0.35 -10.41
CA LYS A 139 -0.01 0.32 -10.36
C LYS A 139 -0.82 -0.32 -9.25
N THR A 140 -1.19 0.46 -8.24
CA THR A 140 -2.03 -0.02 -7.13
C THR A 140 -3.44 0.51 -7.30
N ILE A 141 -4.43 -0.39 -7.16
CA ILE A 141 -5.86 -0.09 -7.23
C ILE A 141 -6.50 -0.46 -5.89
N GLY A 142 -7.28 0.47 -5.35
CA GLY A 142 -8.12 0.25 -4.16
C GLY A 142 -9.57 0.06 -4.56
N LYS A 143 -10.23 -0.96 -4.01
CA LYS A 143 -11.64 -1.28 -4.24
C LYS A 143 -12.38 -1.36 -2.91
N ASN A 144 -13.64 -0.94 -2.88
CA ASN A 144 -14.50 -1.16 -1.72
C ASN A 144 -15.04 -2.61 -1.70
N GLN A 145 -15.90 -2.93 -0.71
CA GLN A 145 -16.55 -4.24 -0.56
C GLN A 145 -17.43 -4.66 -1.74
N ASP A 146 -17.89 -3.69 -2.53
CA ASP A 146 -18.74 -3.91 -3.69
C ASP A 146 -17.94 -4.06 -4.99
N GLY A 147 -16.59 -4.05 -4.89
CA GLY A 147 -15.67 -4.14 -6.04
C GLY A 147 -15.51 -2.84 -6.82
N ILE A 148 -16.04 -1.72 -6.31
CA ILE A 148 -15.96 -0.41 -6.96
C ILE A 148 -14.54 0.15 -6.70
N GLU A 149 -13.84 0.57 -7.76
CA GLU A 149 -12.57 1.27 -7.66
C GLU A 149 -12.76 2.64 -6.99
N VAL A 150 -12.09 2.85 -5.86
CA VAL A 150 -12.17 4.09 -5.07
C VAL A 150 -10.95 4.99 -5.25
N ALA A 151 -9.80 4.39 -5.51
CA ALA A 151 -8.56 5.12 -5.76
C ALA A 151 -7.57 4.27 -6.54
N SER A 152 -6.65 4.92 -7.24
CA SER A 152 -5.49 4.27 -7.84
C SER A 152 -4.28 5.20 -7.86
N PHE A 153 -3.07 4.61 -7.96
CA PHE A 153 -1.82 5.33 -8.16
C PHE A 153 -0.75 4.45 -8.78
N ILE A 154 0.27 5.08 -9.36
CA ILE A 154 1.50 4.43 -9.79
C ILE A 154 2.60 4.77 -8.79
N ARG A 155 3.37 3.76 -8.36
CA ARG A 155 4.49 3.92 -7.43
C ARG A 155 5.73 3.24 -7.97
N SER A 156 6.86 3.95 -7.95
CA SER A 156 8.18 3.37 -8.25
C SER A 156 9.00 3.24 -6.97
N ALA A 157 9.63 2.09 -6.79
CA ALA A 157 10.42 1.75 -5.62
C ALA A 157 11.77 1.17 -6.01
N LEU A 158 12.79 1.49 -5.21
CA LEU A 158 14.12 0.92 -5.33
C LEU A 158 14.18 -0.35 -4.48
N ILE A 159 14.32 -1.50 -5.13
CA ILE A 159 14.23 -2.82 -4.52
C ILE A 159 15.62 -3.49 -4.56
N PRO A 160 16.08 -4.08 -3.45
CA PRO A 160 17.35 -4.78 -3.42
C PRO A 160 17.29 -6.08 -4.23
N LYS A 161 18.41 -6.45 -4.82
CA LYS A 161 18.62 -7.78 -5.39
C LYS A 161 18.77 -8.84 -4.32
N ASP A 162 18.63 -10.10 -4.68
CA ASP A 162 18.78 -11.25 -3.78
C ASP A 162 20.10 -11.17 -2.99
N GLY A 163 20.04 -11.40 -1.69
CA GLY A 163 21.17 -11.30 -0.78
C GLY A 163 21.64 -9.87 -0.49
N LYS A 164 20.91 -8.82 -0.89
CA LYS A 164 21.29 -7.42 -0.73
C LYS A 164 20.36 -6.60 0.18
N ALA A 165 19.27 -7.19 0.68
CA ALA A 165 18.39 -6.53 1.64
C ALA A 165 19.07 -6.32 3.00
N VAL A 166 18.43 -5.52 3.84
CA VAL A 166 18.93 -5.26 5.21
C VAL A 166 18.92 -6.55 6.02
N GLU A 167 17.87 -7.36 5.87
CA GLU A 167 17.68 -8.64 6.56
C GLU A 167 18.78 -9.66 6.23
N ASP A 168 19.43 -9.55 5.06
CA ASP A 168 20.55 -10.41 4.66
C ASP A 168 21.88 -10.05 5.36
N LYS A 169 21.93 -8.85 5.95
CA LYS A 169 23.13 -8.29 6.57
C LYS A 169 23.11 -8.32 8.09
N ILE A 170 21.92 -8.44 8.67
CA ILE A 170 21.69 -8.46 10.12
C ILE A 170 20.84 -9.67 10.48
N ASP A 171 20.94 -10.15 11.71
CA ASP A 171 20.09 -11.24 12.22
C ASP A 171 18.73 -10.69 12.64
N TYR A 172 17.86 -10.43 11.64
CA TYR A 172 16.53 -9.85 11.82
C TYR A 172 15.43 -10.87 11.61
#